data_63263407d80c4ea96595eced3a3dfd32
#
_entry.id   63263407d80c4ea96595eced3a3dfd32
#
_cell.length_a   1.000
_cell.length_b   1.000
_cell.length_c   1.000
_cell.angle_alpha   90.00
_cell.angle_beta   90.00
_cell.angle_gamma   90.00
#
_symmetry.space_group_name_H-M   'P 1'
#
loop_
_entity.id
_entity.type
_entity.pdbx_description
1 polymer ?
#
loop_
_entity_poly.entity_id
_entity_poly.type
_entity_poly.pdbx_seq_one_letter_code
_entity_poly.pdbx_strand_id
1 'polypeptide(L)'
;MIINQLQKTMKYRLKVLSALLLITLLTIKLAGQVTDAEKALRTVKPDTTQGWKKGGVFAINLAQTSLSNWTAGGQNSVAFNGIFSAFANYKKNKSVWDNSLDVGYGILKEGAAHSRKTDDKFDFLSKYGQEAFKNFYYAALLNFKTQMFPGYDYPNDSVKISNLFAPAYLIFALGMDFKPNNHISAFIAPATARFTFVNDKALSDAGAFGVDPGKNIKSEFGGYIRAIYTRNDFKAECLKNVSFTTKIDLFSNYAHKPQNIVVSWETQIALKVNKFISANLNTQLLYDPNITVPSDRNKNGIIEAGEGVKSKIQFKEILGVGLSYNF
;
A
#
# COMPACT_ATOMS: atom_id res chain seq x y z
N MET A 1 -11.53 -3.87 56.84
CA MET A 1 -11.53 -5.00 55.90
C MET A 1 -11.46 -4.55 54.44
N ILE A 2 -12.22 -3.53 54.01
CA ILE A 2 -12.25 -3.00 52.61
C ILE A 2 -10.93 -2.39 52.16
N ILE A 3 -10.23 -1.65 53.02
CA ILE A 3 -8.94 -0.99 52.67
C ILE A 3 -7.85 -2.01 52.33
N ASN A 4 -7.78 -3.15 53.02
CA ASN A 4 -6.83 -4.22 52.76
C ASN A 4 -7.11 -4.96 51.45
N GLN A 5 -8.36 -5.06 51.01
CA GLN A 5 -8.72 -5.60 49.71
C GLN A 5 -8.34 -4.66 48.58
N LEU A 6 -8.56 -3.36 48.74
CA LEU A 6 -8.19 -2.34 47.75
C LEU A 6 -6.66 -2.28 47.58
N GLN A 7 -5.89 -2.35 48.65
CA GLN A 7 -4.42 -2.40 48.55
C GLN A 7 -3.92 -3.70 47.89
N LYS A 8 -4.56 -4.84 48.11
CA LYS A 8 -4.21 -6.11 47.43
C LYS A 8 -4.49 -6.03 45.93
N THR A 9 -5.65 -5.48 45.55
CA THR A 9 -6.06 -5.32 44.14
C THR A 9 -5.15 -4.32 43.41
N MET A 10 -4.77 -3.23 44.07
CA MET A 10 -3.86 -2.23 43.52
C MET A 10 -2.44 -2.79 43.31
N LYS A 11 -1.92 -3.56 44.28
CA LYS A 11 -0.63 -4.26 44.13
C LYS A 11 -0.65 -5.32 43.04
N TYR A 12 -1.78 -6.01 42.82
CA TYR A 12 -1.93 -6.98 41.74
C TYR A 12 -1.97 -6.28 40.38
N ARG A 13 -2.72 -5.19 40.24
CA ARG A 13 -2.76 -4.38 39.01
C ARG A 13 -1.41 -3.79 38.67
N LEU A 14 -0.65 -3.32 39.68
CA LEU A 14 0.70 -2.80 39.48
C LEU A 14 1.67 -3.89 39.00
N LYS A 15 1.57 -5.12 39.52
CA LYS A 15 2.36 -6.26 39.07
C LYS A 15 1.99 -6.71 37.65
N VAL A 16 0.71 -6.68 37.29
CA VAL A 16 0.25 -6.97 35.92
C VAL A 16 0.73 -5.89 34.96
N LEU A 17 0.63 -4.60 35.35
CA LEU A 17 1.14 -3.49 34.52
C LEU A 17 2.68 -3.57 34.35
N SER A 18 3.41 -3.91 35.42
CA SER A 18 4.88 -4.06 35.32
C SER A 18 5.27 -5.30 34.50
N ALA A 19 4.49 -6.39 34.57
CA ALA A 19 4.70 -7.56 33.72
C ALA A 19 4.38 -7.28 32.26
N LEU A 20 3.30 -6.53 31.95
CA LEU A 20 3.02 -6.05 30.59
C LEU A 20 4.11 -5.10 30.07
N LEU A 21 4.58 -4.19 30.92
CA LEU A 21 5.68 -3.28 30.56
C LEU A 21 7.00 -4.04 30.35
N LEU A 22 7.26 -5.09 31.14
CA LEU A 22 8.42 -5.96 30.94
C LEU A 22 8.32 -6.80 29.66
N ILE A 23 7.13 -7.28 29.32
CA ILE A 23 6.86 -8.00 28.06
C ILE A 23 7.05 -7.06 26.88
N THR A 24 6.61 -5.81 26.97
CA THR A 24 6.84 -4.80 25.91
C THR A 24 8.30 -4.38 25.80
N LEU A 25 9.07 -4.42 26.89
CA LEU A 25 10.53 -4.16 26.86
C LEU A 25 11.36 -5.38 26.39
N LEU A 26 10.88 -6.60 26.58
CA LEU A 26 11.53 -7.82 26.07
C LEU A 26 11.28 -8.07 24.58
N THR A 27 10.28 -7.44 23.99
CA THR A 27 10.00 -7.55 22.54
C THR A 27 10.87 -6.64 21.65
N ILE A 28 11.78 -5.84 22.22
CA ILE A 28 12.66 -4.90 21.47
C ILE A 28 13.80 -5.61 20.69
N LYS A 29 13.88 -6.95 20.71
CA LYS A 29 14.81 -7.70 19.85
C LYS A 29 14.13 -8.42 18.69
N LEU A 30 12.99 -7.93 18.22
CA LEU A 30 12.33 -8.49 17.04
C LEU A 30 12.59 -7.62 15.82
N ALA A 31 13.31 -8.16 14.90
CA ALA A 31 13.86 -7.50 13.73
C ALA A 31 13.37 -8.17 12.44
N GLY A 32 12.65 -7.46 11.59
CA GLY A 32 11.94 -8.01 10.44
C GLY A 32 12.43 -7.61 9.04
N GLN A 33 12.07 -8.32 8.02
CA GLN A 33 12.38 -8.02 6.62
C GLN A 33 11.14 -7.55 5.86
N VAL A 34 11.14 -6.31 5.36
CA VAL A 34 10.62 -6.01 4.03
C VAL A 34 11.83 -6.09 3.11
N THR A 35 11.65 -6.80 2.31
CA THR A 35 12.20 -7.31 1.10
C THR A 35 13.30 -6.46 0.56
N ASP A 36 14.49 -7.01 0.67
CA ASP A 36 15.62 -6.57 -0.14
C ASP A 36 15.21 -6.41 -1.61
N ALA A 37 14.14 -7.05 -2.04
CA ALA A 37 13.54 -6.92 -3.35
C ALA A 37 12.82 -5.58 -3.56
N GLU A 38 11.92 -5.17 -2.67
CA GLU A 38 11.25 -3.86 -2.78
C GLU A 38 12.24 -2.72 -2.56
N LYS A 39 13.27 -2.95 -1.74
CA LYS A 39 14.40 -2.06 -1.56
C LYS A 39 15.23 -1.95 -2.84
N ALA A 40 15.57 -3.07 -3.48
CA ALA A 40 16.33 -3.08 -4.72
C ALA A 40 15.52 -2.46 -5.89
N LEU A 41 14.19 -2.57 -5.88
CA LEU A 41 13.30 -1.89 -6.82
C LEU A 41 13.37 -0.36 -6.72
N ARG A 42 13.64 0.15 -5.54
CA ARG A 42 13.54 1.58 -5.23
C ARG A 42 14.90 2.26 -5.09
N THR A 43 15.97 1.50 -4.85
CA THR A 43 17.34 2.01 -4.81
C THR A 43 18.12 1.54 -6.02
N VAL A 44 18.29 2.41 -7.00
CA VAL A 44 19.39 2.24 -7.94
C VAL A 44 20.67 2.58 -7.17
N LYS A 45 21.37 1.55 -6.64
CA LYS A 45 22.76 1.74 -6.25
C LYS A 45 23.48 2.29 -7.48
N PRO A 46 24.41 3.24 -7.32
CA PRO A 46 25.44 3.46 -8.32
C PRO A 46 26.31 2.20 -8.32
N ASP A 47 25.80 1.17 -8.95
CA ASP A 47 26.45 -0.11 -9.06
C ASP A 47 27.16 -0.11 -10.40
N THR A 48 28.45 -0.35 -10.36
CA THR A 48 29.30 -0.53 -11.53
C THR A 48 28.96 -1.80 -12.31
N THR A 49 28.17 -2.70 -11.72
CA THR A 49 27.79 -3.97 -12.36
C THR A 49 26.76 -3.72 -13.47
N GLN A 50 27.15 -4.03 -14.69
CA GLN A 50 26.25 -4.01 -15.85
C GLN A 50 25.43 -5.31 -15.91
N GLY A 51 24.25 -5.25 -16.52
CA GLY A 51 23.39 -6.40 -16.71
C GLY A 51 22.11 -6.37 -15.89
N TRP A 52 21.46 -7.51 -15.78
CA TRP A 52 20.21 -7.69 -15.04
C TRP A 52 20.46 -7.95 -13.57
N LYS A 53 19.68 -7.27 -12.72
CA LYS A 53 19.48 -7.60 -11.32
C LYS A 53 18.03 -7.95 -11.12
N LYS A 54 17.75 -9.11 -10.54
CA LYS A 54 16.43 -9.63 -10.30
C LYS A 54 16.32 -10.03 -8.84
N GLY A 55 15.13 -10.01 -8.31
CA GLY A 55 14.83 -10.49 -6.97
C GLY A 55 13.36 -10.31 -6.65
N GLY A 56 12.95 -10.86 -5.53
CA GLY A 56 11.57 -10.75 -5.12
C GLY A 56 11.37 -11.22 -3.68
N VAL A 57 10.13 -11.06 -3.24
CA VAL A 57 9.66 -11.53 -1.96
C VAL A 57 8.26 -12.10 -2.11
N PHE A 58 8.03 -13.13 -1.36
CA PHE A 58 6.72 -13.69 -1.08
C PHE A 58 6.51 -13.67 0.42
N ALA A 59 5.39 -13.12 0.89
CA ALA A 59 5.05 -13.09 2.30
C ALA A 59 3.60 -13.54 2.52
N ILE A 60 3.36 -14.28 3.59
CA ILE A 60 2.04 -14.71 4.05
C ILE A 60 1.87 -14.33 5.50
N ASN A 61 0.81 -13.60 5.79
CA ASN A 61 0.38 -13.28 7.14
C ASN A 61 -0.94 -14.01 7.44
N LEU A 62 -0.99 -14.66 8.59
CA LEU A 62 -2.17 -15.36 9.09
C LEU A 62 -2.52 -14.84 10.48
N ALA A 63 -3.77 -14.57 10.72
CA ALA A 63 -4.30 -14.30 12.04
C ALA A 63 -5.55 -15.15 12.27
N GLN A 64 -5.65 -15.78 13.44
CA GLN A 64 -6.79 -16.61 13.81
C GLN A 64 -7.23 -16.32 15.24
N THR A 65 -8.52 -16.17 15.44
CA THR A 65 -9.17 -16.16 16.75
C THR A 65 -10.10 -17.37 16.82
N SER A 66 -9.93 -18.21 17.84
CA SER A 66 -10.78 -19.37 18.08
C SER A 66 -11.34 -19.31 19.51
N LEU A 67 -12.63 -19.29 19.64
CA LEU A 67 -13.35 -19.18 20.90
C LEU A 67 -14.21 -20.44 21.08
N SER A 68 -14.06 -21.09 22.24
CA SER A 68 -14.90 -22.23 22.62
C SER A 68 -15.42 -21.99 24.04
N ASN A 69 -16.73 -21.96 24.22
CA ASN A 69 -17.40 -21.70 25.51
C ASN A 69 -16.96 -20.37 26.18
N TRP A 70 -16.59 -19.38 25.35
CA TRP A 70 -16.10 -18.09 25.80
C TRP A 70 -17.26 -17.17 26.16
N THR A 71 -17.42 -16.83 27.45
CA THR A 71 -18.60 -16.07 27.97
C THR A 71 -18.45 -14.56 27.84
N ALA A 72 -17.23 -14.05 27.61
CA ALA A 72 -16.98 -12.60 27.52
C ALA A 72 -17.31 -11.98 26.15
N GLY A 73 -17.93 -12.74 25.24
CA GLY A 73 -18.27 -12.28 23.89
C GLY A 73 -17.11 -12.42 22.90
N GLY A 74 -17.39 -12.10 21.63
CA GLY A 74 -16.44 -12.21 20.51
C GLY A 74 -16.88 -13.26 19.49
N GLN A 75 -16.17 -13.32 18.35
CA GLN A 75 -16.45 -14.26 17.26
C GLN A 75 -15.16 -14.95 16.82
N ASN A 76 -15.28 -16.18 16.35
CA ASN A 76 -14.18 -16.85 15.64
C ASN A 76 -13.81 -16.06 14.39
N SER A 77 -12.55 -15.89 14.12
CA SER A 77 -12.10 -15.19 12.91
C SER A 77 -10.85 -15.84 12.31
N VAL A 78 -10.74 -15.75 11.01
CA VAL A 78 -9.53 -16.11 10.26
C VAL A 78 -9.25 -15.00 9.25
N ALA A 79 -8.06 -14.43 9.31
CA ALA A 79 -7.57 -13.47 8.34
C ALA A 79 -6.34 -14.03 7.63
N PHE A 80 -6.29 -13.83 6.33
CA PHE A 80 -5.16 -14.16 5.47
C PHE A 80 -4.78 -12.93 4.66
N ASN A 81 -3.48 -12.65 4.55
CA ASN A 81 -2.93 -11.65 3.64
C ASN A 81 -1.67 -12.20 2.98
N GLY A 82 -1.67 -12.27 1.65
CA GLY A 82 -0.55 -12.67 0.82
C GLY A 82 0.00 -11.49 0.04
N ILE A 83 1.32 -11.37 -0.02
CA ILE A 83 2.04 -10.33 -0.77
C ILE A 83 3.11 -11.01 -1.63
N PHE A 84 3.15 -10.62 -2.89
CA PHE A 84 4.22 -10.96 -3.82
C PHE A 84 4.76 -9.68 -4.43
N SER A 85 6.06 -9.46 -4.29
CA SER A 85 6.77 -8.33 -4.93
C SER A 85 7.98 -8.87 -5.66
N ALA A 86 8.16 -8.45 -6.91
CA ALA A 86 9.31 -8.84 -7.73
C ALA A 86 9.86 -7.65 -8.50
N PHE A 87 11.14 -7.70 -8.82
CA PHE A 87 11.80 -6.71 -9.66
C PHE A 87 12.76 -7.33 -10.66
N ALA A 88 12.96 -6.63 -11.76
CA ALA A 88 13.99 -6.91 -12.74
C ALA A 88 14.56 -5.59 -13.28
N ASN A 89 15.76 -5.23 -12.84
CA ASN A 89 16.42 -3.98 -13.21
C ASN A 89 17.61 -4.28 -14.10
N TYR A 90 17.72 -3.56 -15.19
CA TYR A 90 18.81 -3.68 -16.16
C TYR A 90 19.60 -2.38 -16.21
N LYS A 91 20.93 -2.50 -16.23
CA LYS A 91 21.83 -1.38 -16.45
C LYS A 91 22.87 -1.73 -17.49
N LYS A 92 23.05 -0.88 -18.48
CA LYS A 92 24.12 -0.97 -19.46
C LYS A 92 24.56 0.43 -19.87
N ASN A 93 25.85 0.73 -19.67
CA ASN A 93 26.41 2.04 -19.93
C ASN A 93 25.59 3.18 -19.27
N LYS A 94 24.98 4.03 -20.10
CA LYS A 94 24.15 5.17 -19.71
C LYS A 94 22.65 4.85 -19.65
N SER A 95 22.25 3.61 -19.94
CA SER A 95 20.85 3.18 -19.97
C SER A 95 20.50 2.40 -18.72
N VAL A 96 19.32 2.68 -18.14
CA VAL A 96 18.73 1.95 -17.01
C VAL A 96 17.32 1.55 -17.36
N TRP A 97 16.89 0.37 -16.92
CA TRP A 97 15.52 -0.09 -17.11
C TRP A 97 15.05 -0.80 -15.84
N ASP A 98 14.17 -0.14 -15.11
CA ASP A 98 13.65 -0.59 -13.83
C ASP A 98 12.24 -1.15 -14.02
N ASN A 99 12.02 -2.38 -13.61
CA ASN A 99 10.73 -3.05 -13.65
C ASN A 99 10.34 -3.55 -12.27
N SER A 100 9.06 -3.41 -11.90
CA SER A 100 8.52 -3.95 -10.66
C SER A 100 7.11 -4.49 -10.83
N LEU A 101 6.80 -5.50 -10.05
CA LEU A 101 5.47 -6.08 -9.92
C LEU A 101 5.16 -6.29 -8.45
N ASP A 102 4.12 -5.63 -7.95
CA ASP A 102 3.58 -5.81 -6.62
C ASP A 102 2.16 -6.38 -6.71
N VAL A 103 1.94 -7.52 -6.08
CA VAL A 103 0.63 -8.18 -5.98
C VAL A 103 0.30 -8.42 -4.52
N GLY A 104 -0.88 -8.02 -4.09
CA GLY A 104 -1.38 -8.24 -2.74
C GLY A 104 -2.81 -8.75 -2.76
N TYR A 105 -3.13 -9.68 -1.88
CA TYR A 105 -4.48 -10.16 -1.69
C TYR A 105 -4.75 -10.51 -0.23
N GLY A 106 -5.87 -10.03 0.30
CA GLY A 106 -6.26 -10.28 1.68
C GLY A 106 -7.73 -10.62 1.81
N ILE A 107 -8.04 -11.55 2.70
CA ILE A 107 -9.40 -11.95 3.08
C ILE A 107 -9.54 -12.05 4.59
N LEU A 108 -10.74 -11.78 5.07
CA LEU A 108 -11.15 -11.94 6.46
C LEU A 108 -12.48 -12.70 6.48
N LYS A 109 -12.58 -13.68 7.36
CA LYS A 109 -13.85 -14.36 7.70
C LYS A 109 -14.09 -14.26 9.20
N GLU A 110 -15.27 -13.79 9.58
CA GLU A 110 -15.69 -13.65 10.98
C GLU A 110 -17.00 -14.41 11.20
N GLY A 111 -17.01 -15.34 12.16
CA GLY A 111 -18.17 -16.15 12.53
C GLY A 111 -18.80 -16.85 11.33
N ALA A 112 -20.11 -16.69 11.18
CA ALA A 112 -20.91 -17.23 10.08
C ALA A 112 -20.97 -16.30 8.84
N ALA A 113 -20.38 -15.11 8.90
CA ALA A 113 -20.40 -14.15 7.80
C ALA A 113 -19.63 -14.67 6.58
N HIS A 114 -19.98 -14.17 5.39
CA HIS A 114 -19.22 -14.40 4.18
C HIS A 114 -17.80 -13.82 4.30
N SER A 115 -16.85 -14.39 3.57
CA SER A 115 -15.49 -13.88 3.53
C SER A 115 -15.48 -12.49 2.88
N ARG A 116 -14.76 -11.55 3.52
CA ARG A 116 -14.63 -10.17 3.05
C ARG A 116 -13.24 -9.93 2.52
N LYS A 117 -13.14 -9.23 1.41
CA LYS A 117 -11.86 -8.77 0.87
C LYS A 117 -11.30 -7.63 1.75
N THR A 118 -10.07 -7.77 2.22
CA THR A 118 -9.37 -6.77 3.06
C THR A 118 -8.26 -6.07 2.30
N ASP A 119 -7.67 -6.75 1.30
CA ASP A 119 -6.67 -6.18 0.40
C ASP A 119 -6.81 -6.78 -1.00
N ASP A 120 -6.49 -6.00 -2.02
CA ASP A 120 -6.48 -6.42 -3.42
C ASP A 120 -5.69 -5.40 -4.23
N LYS A 121 -4.52 -5.79 -4.69
CA LYS A 121 -3.60 -4.90 -5.38
C LYS A 121 -2.86 -5.67 -6.48
N PHE A 122 -2.84 -5.10 -7.66
CA PHE A 122 -1.90 -5.41 -8.73
C PHE A 122 -1.29 -4.11 -9.20
N ASP A 123 0.03 -3.97 -9.09
CA ASP A 123 0.77 -2.76 -9.49
C ASP A 123 2.02 -3.17 -10.27
N PHE A 124 1.99 -2.94 -11.57
CA PHE A 124 3.12 -3.15 -12.47
C PHE A 124 3.70 -1.83 -12.89
N LEU A 125 5.01 -1.69 -12.78
CA LEU A 125 5.76 -0.51 -13.21
C LEU A 125 6.93 -0.91 -14.09
N SER A 126 7.12 -0.19 -15.18
CA SER A 126 8.30 -0.27 -16.05
C SER A 126 8.78 1.15 -16.34
N LYS A 127 10.05 1.44 -16.03
CA LYS A 127 10.66 2.74 -16.27
C LYS A 127 12.00 2.58 -16.96
N TYR A 128 12.10 3.10 -18.19
CA TYR A 128 13.34 3.18 -18.94
C TYR A 128 13.94 4.57 -18.81
N GLY A 129 15.24 4.65 -18.57
CA GLY A 129 15.98 5.92 -18.44
C GLY A 129 17.30 5.90 -19.20
N GLN A 130 17.63 7.03 -19.82
CA GLN A 130 18.89 7.31 -20.47
C GLN A 130 19.58 8.46 -19.75
N GLU A 131 20.81 8.25 -19.26
CA GLU A 131 21.58 9.29 -18.56
C GLU A 131 21.78 10.52 -19.45
N ALA A 132 21.29 11.67 -18.98
CA ALA A 132 21.46 12.96 -19.64
C ALA A 132 22.72 13.65 -19.13
N PHE A 133 22.84 13.80 -17.82
CA PHE A 133 24.01 14.31 -17.11
C PHE A 133 24.01 13.72 -15.69
N LYS A 134 25.06 13.97 -14.91
CA LYS A 134 25.27 13.34 -13.60
C LYS A 134 23.99 13.32 -12.75
N ASN A 135 23.52 12.13 -12.36
CA ASN A 135 22.32 11.86 -11.55
C ASN A 135 20.99 12.16 -12.24
N PHE A 136 20.94 12.66 -13.46
CA PHE A 136 19.73 12.95 -14.21
C PHE A 136 19.60 12.05 -15.44
N TYR A 137 18.39 11.53 -15.65
CA TYR A 137 18.04 10.62 -16.74
C TYR A 137 16.81 11.15 -17.48
N TYR A 138 16.84 11.22 -18.79
CA TYR A 138 15.61 11.24 -19.59
C TYR A 138 14.90 9.92 -19.37
N ALA A 139 13.64 9.94 -19.00
CA ALA A 139 12.95 8.71 -18.64
C ALA A 139 11.51 8.64 -19.19
N ALA A 140 11.15 7.41 -19.60
CA ALA A 140 9.77 7.02 -19.92
C ALA A 140 9.30 6.02 -18.86
N LEU A 141 8.09 6.24 -18.32
CA LEU A 141 7.48 5.41 -17.30
C LEU A 141 6.12 4.91 -17.79
N LEU A 142 5.88 3.62 -17.61
CA LEU A 142 4.58 2.97 -17.71
C LEU A 142 4.25 2.39 -16.34
N ASN A 143 3.06 2.71 -15.81
CA ASN A 143 2.56 2.11 -14.58
C ASN A 143 1.11 1.66 -14.80
N PHE A 144 0.85 0.41 -14.48
CA PHE A 144 -0.47 -0.20 -14.56
C PHE A 144 -0.89 -0.70 -13.17
N LYS A 145 -2.01 -0.19 -12.66
CA LYS A 145 -2.58 -0.57 -11.35
C LYS A 145 -4.00 -1.04 -11.52
N THR A 146 -4.37 -2.13 -10.84
CA THR A 146 -5.76 -2.59 -10.80
C THR A 146 -6.05 -3.42 -9.54
N GLN A 147 -7.29 -3.81 -9.38
CA GLN A 147 -7.76 -4.85 -8.48
C GLN A 147 -8.10 -6.11 -9.30
N MET A 148 -7.96 -7.29 -8.66
CA MET A 148 -8.12 -8.58 -9.34
C MET A 148 -9.49 -9.21 -9.08
N PHE A 149 -10.12 -8.90 -7.94
CA PHE A 149 -11.34 -9.54 -7.48
C PHE A 149 -12.44 -8.53 -7.13
N PRO A 150 -13.73 -8.93 -7.16
CA PRO A 150 -14.82 -8.06 -6.77
C PRO A 150 -14.69 -7.64 -5.31
N GLY A 151 -15.02 -6.38 -5.04
CA GLY A 151 -15.18 -5.80 -3.71
C GLY A 151 -16.60 -5.31 -3.51
N TYR A 152 -17.09 -5.41 -2.29
CA TYR A 152 -18.48 -5.07 -1.94
C TYR A 152 -18.53 -4.04 -0.82
N ASP A 153 -19.65 -3.35 -0.69
CA ASP A 153 -19.92 -2.37 0.37
C ASP A 153 -20.38 -3.08 1.65
N TYR A 154 -19.44 -3.78 2.29
CA TYR A 154 -19.73 -4.57 3.47
C TYR A 154 -20.33 -3.73 4.62
N PRO A 155 -21.32 -4.26 5.37
CA PRO A 155 -21.77 -5.66 5.41
C PRO A 155 -22.69 -6.10 4.26
N ASN A 156 -23.06 -5.20 3.33
CA ASN A 156 -23.85 -5.53 2.16
C ASN A 156 -22.96 -6.15 1.09
N ASP A 157 -23.09 -7.45 0.87
CA ASP A 157 -22.33 -8.21 -0.15
C ASP A 157 -23.02 -8.26 -1.53
N SER A 158 -24.15 -7.55 -1.70
CA SER A 158 -24.87 -7.43 -2.97
C SER A 158 -24.45 -6.19 -3.77
N VAL A 159 -23.98 -5.12 -3.08
CA VAL A 159 -23.54 -3.87 -3.72
C VAL A 159 -22.06 -3.95 -4.03
N LYS A 160 -21.74 -4.13 -5.30
CA LYS A 160 -20.36 -4.17 -5.78
C LYS A 160 -19.79 -2.75 -5.87
N ILE A 161 -18.61 -2.54 -5.29
CA ILE A 161 -17.88 -1.26 -5.33
C ILE A 161 -16.58 -1.33 -6.12
N SER A 162 -16.09 -2.54 -6.46
CA SER A 162 -14.94 -2.74 -7.35
C SER A 162 -15.01 -4.12 -8.00
N ASN A 163 -14.30 -4.28 -9.14
CA ASN A 163 -14.20 -5.54 -9.86
C ASN A 163 -12.86 -5.60 -10.62
N LEU A 164 -12.60 -6.72 -11.31
CA LEU A 164 -11.45 -6.84 -12.22
C LEU A 164 -11.48 -5.71 -13.27
N PHE A 165 -10.41 -4.95 -13.37
CA PHE A 165 -10.30 -3.74 -14.21
C PHE A 165 -11.40 -2.69 -13.96
N ALA A 166 -11.96 -2.65 -12.75
CA ALA A 166 -12.92 -1.66 -12.32
C ALA A 166 -12.66 -1.26 -10.85
N PRO A 167 -11.67 -0.34 -10.57
CA PRO A 167 -10.90 0.43 -11.56
C PRO A 167 -9.61 -0.25 -12.03
N ALA A 168 -9.15 0.11 -13.24
CA ALA A 168 -7.76 -0.03 -13.63
C ALA A 168 -7.19 1.33 -14.06
N TYR A 169 -5.96 1.61 -13.70
CA TYR A 169 -5.25 2.84 -14.02
C TYR A 169 -4.01 2.53 -14.84
N LEU A 170 -3.88 3.18 -15.98
CA LEU A 170 -2.68 3.13 -16.80
C LEU A 170 -2.09 4.54 -16.91
N ILE A 171 -0.84 4.69 -16.49
CA ILE A 171 -0.07 5.93 -16.62
C ILE A 171 1.05 5.69 -17.61
N PHE A 172 1.16 6.59 -18.58
CA PHE A 172 2.30 6.68 -19.48
C PHE A 172 2.89 8.08 -19.35
N ALA A 173 4.15 8.19 -18.93
CA ALA A 173 4.76 9.46 -18.57
C ALA A 173 6.15 9.61 -19.15
N LEU A 174 6.45 10.80 -19.71
CA LEU A 174 7.76 11.18 -20.25
C LEU A 174 8.30 12.36 -19.45
N GLY A 175 9.54 12.24 -18.97
CA GLY A 175 10.13 13.26 -18.13
C GLY A 175 11.58 13.01 -17.77
N MET A 176 11.97 13.53 -16.61
CA MET A 176 13.31 13.40 -16.07
C MET A 176 13.28 12.72 -14.70
N ASP A 177 14.20 11.79 -14.49
CA ASP A 177 14.40 11.07 -13.24
C ASP A 177 15.71 11.56 -12.58
N PHE A 178 15.63 12.06 -11.37
CA PHE A 178 16.74 12.52 -10.57
C PHE A 178 17.08 11.51 -9.48
N LYS A 179 18.28 10.95 -9.51
CA LYS A 179 18.76 9.92 -8.58
C LYS A 179 20.10 10.34 -7.97
N PRO A 180 20.12 11.24 -6.97
CA PRO A 180 21.36 11.75 -6.39
C PRO A 180 22.14 10.71 -5.60
N ASN A 181 21.45 9.72 -5.05
CA ASN A 181 22.01 8.65 -4.23
C ASN A 181 21.10 7.41 -4.23
N ASN A 182 21.46 6.41 -3.44
CA ASN A 182 20.73 5.14 -3.32
C ASN A 182 19.40 5.22 -2.56
N HIS A 183 19.12 6.36 -1.92
CA HIS A 183 17.97 6.52 -1.05
C HIS A 183 16.84 7.30 -1.69
N ILE A 184 17.16 8.16 -2.65
CA ILE A 184 16.22 9.12 -3.23
C ILE A 184 16.11 8.90 -4.73
N SER A 185 14.88 8.87 -5.24
CA SER A 185 14.55 8.99 -6.66
C SER A 185 13.38 9.95 -6.81
N ALA A 186 13.49 10.92 -7.71
CA ALA A 186 12.46 11.88 -8.02
C ALA A 186 12.26 11.95 -9.54
N PHE A 187 11.11 11.49 -10.01
CA PHE A 187 10.71 11.52 -11.42
C PHE A 187 9.69 12.63 -11.63
N ILE A 188 9.98 13.54 -12.55
CA ILE A 188 9.11 14.67 -12.91
C ILE A 188 8.80 14.55 -14.39
N ALA A 189 7.52 14.39 -14.71
CA ALA A 189 7.03 14.18 -16.06
C ALA A 189 5.97 15.22 -16.44
N PRO A 190 6.32 16.25 -17.23
CA PRO A 190 5.36 17.24 -17.71
C PRO A 190 4.42 16.68 -18.78
N ALA A 191 4.78 15.61 -19.47
CA ALA A 191 3.98 14.96 -20.48
C ALA A 191 3.52 13.59 -19.98
N THR A 192 2.29 13.51 -19.47
CA THR A 192 1.71 12.30 -18.89
C THR A 192 0.30 12.08 -19.38
N ALA A 193 0.05 10.88 -19.91
CA ALA A 193 -1.29 10.38 -20.20
C ALA A 193 -1.71 9.42 -19.07
N ARG A 194 -2.88 9.64 -18.50
CA ARG A 194 -3.53 8.77 -17.51
C ARG A 194 -4.85 8.27 -18.07
N PHE A 195 -5.04 6.95 -18.03
CA PHE A 195 -6.27 6.30 -18.42
C PHE A 195 -6.88 5.60 -17.20
N THR A 196 -8.15 5.81 -16.97
CA THR A 196 -8.95 5.10 -15.99
C THR A 196 -9.94 4.21 -16.71
N PHE A 197 -9.88 2.90 -16.43
CA PHE A 197 -10.80 1.91 -17.00
C PHE A 197 -11.75 1.44 -15.92
N VAL A 198 -13.03 1.28 -16.29
CA VAL A 198 -14.10 0.73 -15.45
C VAL A 198 -14.83 -0.35 -16.23
N ASN A 199 -14.30 -1.56 -16.20
CA ASN A 199 -14.83 -2.70 -16.97
C ASN A 199 -15.90 -3.48 -16.18
N ASP A 200 -16.81 -2.73 -15.55
CA ASP A 200 -18.00 -3.27 -14.89
C ASP A 200 -19.17 -2.36 -15.23
N LYS A 201 -20.24 -2.93 -15.80
CA LYS A 201 -21.36 -2.13 -16.32
C LYS A 201 -22.05 -1.32 -15.23
N ALA A 202 -22.32 -1.91 -14.07
CA ALA A 202 -23.00 -1.22 -12.98
C ALA A 202 -22.17 -0.04 -12.43
N LEU A 203 -20.86 -0.24 -12.29
CA LEU A 203 -19.93 0.80 -11.84
C LEU A 203 -19.75 1.89 -12.91
N SER A 204 -19.72 1.52 -14.20
CA SER A 204 -19.63 2.45 -15.32
C SER A 204 -20.90 3.30 -15.41
N ASP A 205 -22.08 2.68 -15.35
CA ASP A 205 -23.38 3.39 -15.40
C ASP A 205 -23.53 4.38 -14.22
N ALA A 206 -22.95 4.03 -13.07
CA ALA A 206 -22.92 4.91 -11.89
C ALA A 206 -21.84 6.01 -11.94
N GLY A 207 -21.01 6.07 -12.99
CA GLY A 207 -19.89 7.02 -13.07
C GLY A 207 -18.79 6.81 -12.03
N ALA A 208 -18.62 5.56 -11.57
CA ALA A 208 -17.63 5.23 -10.56
C ALA A 208 -16.21 5.56 -11.04
N PHE A 209 -15.31 5.87 -10.09
CA PHE A 209 -13.91 6.22 -10.34
C PHE A 209 -13.70 7.42 -11.28
N GLY A 210 -14.74 8.25 -11.45
CA GLY A 210 -14.70 9.50 -12.20
C GLY A 210 -14.80 9.34 -13.72
N VAL A 211 -15.23 8.19 -14.23
CA VAL A 211 -15.67 8.07 -15.62
C VAL A 211 -17.04 8.75 -15.79
N ASP A 212 -17.37 9.21 -16.99
CA ASP A 212 -18.72 9.67 -17.27
C ASP A 212 -19.72 8.50 -17.20
N PRO A 213 -20.94 8.70 -16.67
CA PRO A 213 -21.93 7.65 -16.60
C PRO A 213 -22.15 6.92 -17.95
N GLY A 214 -22.03 5.59 -17.90
CA GLY A 214 -22.10 4.73 -19.08
C GLY A 214 -20.83 4.66 -19.92
N LYS A 215 -19.73 5.34 -19.51
CA LYS A 215 -18.43 5.24 -20.17
C LYS A 215 -17.49 4.33 -19.38
N ASN A 216 -16.73 3.52 -20.10
CA ASN A 216 -15.80 2.57 -19.50
C ASN A 216 -14.37 3.12 -19.40
N ILE A 217 -14.08 4.26 -20.03
CA ILE A 217 -12.74 4.82 -20.11
C ILE A 217 -12.80 6.33 -19.90
N LYS A 218 -11.89 6.83 -19.06
CA LYS A 218 -11.55 8.25 -18.93
C LYS A 218 -10.11 8.46 -19.30
N SER A 219 -9.83 9.42 -20.16
CA SER A 219 -8.48 9.80 -20.58
C SER A 219 -8.17 11.19 -20.05
N GLU A 220 -7.00 11.36 -19.47
CA GLU A 220 -6.51 12.60 -18.88
C GLU A 220 -5.08 12.85 -19.35
N PHE A 221 -4.75 14.12 -19.61
CA PHE A 221 -3.39 14.56 -19.94
C PHE A 221 -2.93 15.58 -18.91
N GLY A 222 -1.68 15.41 -18.43
CA GLY A 222 -1.24 16.26 -17.33
C GLY A 222 0.23 16.13 -16.96
N GLY A 223 0.56 16.66 -15.78
CA GLY A 223 1.85 16.53 -15.13
C GLY A 223 1.83 15.45 -14.05
N TYR A 224 2.94 14.74 -13.92
CA TYR A 224 3.12 13.69 -12.93
C TYR A 224 4.45 13.85 -12.21
N ILE A 225 4.41 13.68 -10.90
CA ILE A 225 5.60 13.65 -10.04
C ILE A 225 5.55 12.37 -9.22
N ARG A 226 6.68 11.67 -9.19
CA ARG A 226 6.87 10.51 -8.33
C ARG A 226 8.16 10.68 -7.53
N ALA A 227 8.05 10.72 -6.21
CA ALA A 227 9.21 10.75 -5.32
C ALA A 227 9.23 9.49 -4.45
N ILE A 228 10.43 8.92 -4.29
CA ILE A 228 10.66 7.71 -3.49
C ILE A 228 11.84 7.98 -2.57
N TYR A 229 11.64 7.69 -1.29
CA TYR A 229 12.73 7.61 -0.32
C TYR A 229 12.75 6.22 0.30
N THR A 230 13.94 5.59 0.27
CA THR A 230 14.14 4.26 0.86
C THR A 230 15.38 4.25 1.72
N ARG A 231 15.29 3.71 2.93
CA ARG A 231 16.43 3.54 3.83
C ARG A 231 16.34 2.24 4.61
N ASN A 232 17.48 1.56 4.73
CA ASN A 232 17.62 0.29 5.44
C ASN A 232 19.05 0.04 5.94
N ASP A 233 19.88 1.04 5.84
CA ASP A 233 21.27 1.10 6.31
C ASP A 233 21.39 2.00 7.54
N PHE A 234 20.41 1.90 8.44
CA PHE A 234 20.44 2.64 9.69
C PHE A 234 21.64 2.20 10.56
N LYS A 235 22.40 3.19 11.03
CA LYS A 235 23.56 2.94 11.89
C LYS A 235 23.21 2.65 13.34
N ALA A 236 22.02 3.14 13.79
CA ALA A 236 21.54 2.90 15.14
C ALA A 236 21.24 1.41 15.34
N GLU A 237 21.73 0.83 16.44
CA GLU A 237 21.62 -0.60 16.74
C GLU A 237 20.15 -1.06 16.78
N CYS A 238 19.25 -0.24 17.32
CA CYS A 238 17.81 -0.52 17.38
C CYS A 238 17.12 -0.49 16.01
N LEU A 239 17.74 0.12 15.00
CA LEU A 239 17.17 0.27 13.65
C LEU A 239 17.89 -0.55 12.57
N LYS A 240 18.95 -1.30 12.91
CA LYS A 240 19.75 -2.05 11.93
C LYS A 240 18.96 -3.06 11.10
N ASN A 241 17.84 -3.51 11.64
CA ASN A 241 16.94 -4.47 11.02
C ASN A 241 15.63 -3.84 10.54
N VAL A 242 15.57 -2.52 10.48
CA VAL A 242 14.43 -1.75 9.96
C VAL A 242 14.68 -1.39 8.51
N SER A 243 13.68 -1.60 7.68
CA SER A 243 13.62 -1.02 6.33
C SER A 243 12.46 -0.04 6.27
N PHE A 244 12.72 1.14 5.77
CA PHE A 244 11.74 2.20 5.59
C PHE A 244 11.68 2.57 4.11
N THR A 245 10.49 2.62 3.55
CA THR A 245 10.25 3.14 2.22
C THR A 245 9.01 4.00 2.21
N THR A 246 9.09 5.16 1.61
CA THR A 246 7.94 6.01 1.34
C THR A 246 7.93 6.43 -0.12
N LYS A 247 6.76 6.44 -0.72
CA LYS A 247 6.53 6.75 -2.13
C LYS A 247 5.33 7.69 -2.23
N ILE A 248 5.50 8.81 -2.91
CA ILE A 248 4.44 9.75 -3.21
C ILE A 248 4.31 9.90 -4.73
N ASP A 249 3.09 9.78 -5.22
CA ASP A 249 2.68 10.00 -6.60
C ASP A 249 1.71 11.18 -6.63
N LEU A 250 2.00 12.18 -7.45
CA LEU A 250 1.16 13.36 -7.67
C LEU A 250 0.80 13.46 -9.15
N PHE A 251 -0.48 13.66 -9.47
CA PHE A 251 -0.94 13.90 -10.84
C PHE A 251 -1.85 15.11 -10.90
N SER A 252 -1.62 15.98 -11.87
CA SER A 252 -2.44 17.15 -12.16
C SER A 252 -2.93 17.09 -13.61
N ASN A 253 -4.26 17.14 -13.81
CA ASN A 253 -4.86 17.17 -15.14
C ASN A 253 -4.82 18.60 -15.70
N TYR A 254 -4.13 18.84 -16.80
CA TYR A 254 -4.00 20.17 -17.40
C TYR A 254 -5.29 20.68 -18.02
N ALA A 255 -6.14 19.78 -18.53
CA ALA A 255 -7.36 20.13 -19.24
C ALA A 255 -8.54 20.42 -18.30
N HIS A 256 -8.49 19.93 -17.06
CA HIS A 256 -9.63 20.04 -16.14
C HIS A 256 -9.18 20.29 -14.72
N LYS A 257 -9.36 21.54 -14.23
CA LYS A 257 -9.02 21.97 -12.86
C LYS A 257 -7.62 21.54 -12.43
N PRO A 258 -6.55 22.06 -13.04
CA PRO A 258 -5.18 21.61 -12.76
C PRO A 258 -4.74 21.78 -11.31
N GLN A 259 -5.41 22.62 -10.52
CA GLN A 259 -5.23 22.77 -9.08
C GLN A 259 -5.71 21.54 -8.28
N ASN A 260 -6.55 20.68 -8.88
CA ASN A 260 -7.05 19.46 -8.24
C ASN A 260 -6.03 18.33 -8.44
N ILE A 261 -5.08 18.23 -7.51
CA ILE A 261 -4.01 17.25 -7.57
C ILE A 261 -4.50 15.92 -6.99
N VAL A 262 -4.34 14.85 -7.76
CA VAL A 262 -4.48 13.47 -7.28
C VAL A 262 -3.22 13.10 -6.50
N VAL A 263 -3.38 12.61 -5.27
CA VAL A 263 -2.29 12.24 -4.38
C VAL A 263 -2.42 10.77 -4.02
N SER A 264 -1.34 10.01 -4.20
CA SER A 264 -1.19 8.66 -3.65
C SER A 264 0.11 8.61 -2.87
N TRP A 265 0.02 8.40 -1.57
CA TRP A 265 1.17 8.31 -0.69
C TRP A 265 1.19 6.96 0.01
N GLU A 266 2.21 6.18 -0.24
CA GLU A 266 2.42 4.87 0.35
C GLU A 266 3.66 4.91 1.25
N THR A 267 3.55 4.35 2.45
CA THR A 267 4.69 4.14 3.35
C THR A 267 4.73 2.70 3.82
N GLN A 268 5.92 2.14 3.80
CA GLN A 268 6.17 0.79 4.25
C GLN A 268 7.29 0.80 5.27
N ILE A 269 7.02 0.20 6.40
CA ILE A 269 8.01 -0.05 7.46
C ILE A 269 8.06 -1.54 7.69
N ALA A 270 9.25 -2.06 7.67
CA ALA A 270 9.43 -3.46 7.92
C ALA A 270 10.51 -3.74 8.93
N LEU A 271 10.21 -4.70 9.77
CA LEU A 271 10.97 -5.13 10.92
C LEU A 271 11.32 -6.61 10.75
N LYS A 272 12.60 -6.91 10.55
CA LYS A 272 13.10 -8.28 10.44
C LYS A 272 13.27 -8.92 11.80
N VAL A 273 12.49 -9.95 12.08
CA VAL A 273 12.61 -10.74 13.30
C VAL A 273 13.71 -11.80 13.16
N ASN A 274 13.69 -12.57 12.07
CA ASN A 274 14.70 -13.56 11.70
C ASN A 274 14.68 -13.83 10.19
N LYS A 275 15.29 -14.95 9.71
CA LYS A 275 15.33 -15.31 8.28
C LYS A 275 13.94 -15.45 7.64
N PHE A 276 12.94 -15.85 8.42
CA PHE A 276 11.63 -16.26 7.90
C PHE A 276 10.48 -15.43 8.47
N ILE A 277 10.64 -14.73 9.59
CA ILE A 277 9.60 -13.99 10.28
C ILE A 277 9.84 -12.50 10.11
N SER A 278 8.81 -11.78 9.71
CA SER A 278 8.80 -10.32 9.58
C SER A 278 7.51 -9.71 10.14
N ALA A 279 7.64 -8.47 10.65
CA ALA A 279 6.50 -7.60 10.92
C ALA A 279 6.51 -6.45 9.91
N ASN A 280 5.37 -6.17 9.30
CA ASN A 280 5.25 -5.21 8.23
C ASN A 280 4.11 -4.24 8.53
N LEU A 281 4.38 -2.95 8.45
CA LEU A 281 3.39 -1.89 8.49
C LEU A 281 3.35 -1.21 7.13
N ASN A 282 2.22 -1.34 6.45
CA ASN A 282 1.97 -0.67 5.18
C ASN A 282 0.85 0.35 5.36
N THR A 283 1.10 1.60 5.01
CA THR A 283 0.08 2.64 4.99
C THR A 283 -0.08 3.19 3.59
N GLN A 284 -1.31 3.48 3.22
CA GLN A 284 -1.65 4.13 1.96
C GLN A 284 -2.66 5.24 2.20
N LEU A 285 -2.31 6.44 1.76
CA LEU A 285 -3.19 7.60 1.69
C LEU A 285 -3.50 7.88 0.23
N LEU A 286 -4.76 7.95 -0.12
CA LEU A 286 -5.24 8.27 -1.45
C LEU A 286 -6.20 9.46 -1.38
N TYR A 287 -5.95 10.47 -2.20
CA TYR A 287 -6.88 11.56 -2.47
C TYR A 287 -7.02 11.71 -3.97
N ASP A 288 -8.21 11.48 -4.49
CA ASP A 288 -8.56 11.75 -5.88
C ASP A 288 -9.84 12.59 -5.91
N PRO A 289 -9.79 13.83 -6.40
CA PRO A 289 -10.96 14.71 -6.46
C PRO A 289 -12.06 14.21 -7.40
N ASN A 290 -11.77 13.23 -8.26
CA ASN A 290 -12.74 12.60 -9.16
C ASN A 290 -13.44 11.38 -8.52
N ILE A 291 -12.95 10.90 -7.37
CA ILE A 291 -13.56 9.78 -6.65
C ILE A 291 -14.40 10.34 -5.52
N THR A 292 -15.66 9.97 -5.52
CA THR A 292 -16.62 10.37 -4.51
C THR A 292 -16.75 9.25 -3.48
N VAL A 293 -16.52 9.59 -2.20
CA VAL A 293 -16.67 8.66 -1.08
C VAL A 293 -17.99 8.96 -0.40
N PRO A 294 -18.91 7.99 -0.33
CA PRO A 294 -20.17 8.13 0.40
C PRO A 294 -19.95 8.60 1.85
N SER A 295 -20.84 9.41 2.37
CA SER A 295 -20.71 10.00 3.71
C SER A 295 -22.05 10.09 4.37
N ASP A 296 -22.25 9.30 5.40
CA ASP A 296 -23.37 9.45 6.35
C ASP A 296 -23.24 10.81 7.06
N ARG A 297 -24.03 11.80 6.62
CA ARG A 297 -24.02 13.17 7.15
C ARG A 297 -24.81 13.29 8.45
N ASN A 298 -25.90 12.56 8.53
CA ASN A 298 -26.81 12.63 9.68
C ASN A 298 -26.40 11.67 10.80
N LYS A 299 -25.37 10.81 10.53
CA LYS A 299 -24.81 9.82 11.46
C LYS A 299 -25.83 8.80 11.96
N ASN A 300 -26.79 8.44 11.11
CA ASN A 300 -27.81 7.43 11.42
C ASN A 300 -27.33 6.00 11.13
N GLY A 301 -26.12 5.83 10.57
CA GLY A 301 -25.54 4.54 10.17
C GLY A 301 -25.99 4.07 8.79
N ILE A 302 -26.78 4.85 8.06
CA ILE A 302 -27.28 4.56 6.72
C ILE A 302 -26.86 5.69 5.78
N ILE A 303 -26.27 5.36 4.63
CA ILE A 303 -25.95 6.34 3.61
C ILE A 303 -27.14 6.45 2.66
N GLU A 304 -27.89 7.55 2.75
CA GLU A 304 -29.08 7.79 1.94
C GLU A 304 -28.76 8.47 0.62
N ALA A 305 -29.66 8.33 -0.36
CA ALA A 305 -29.55 9.01 -1.63
C ALA A 305 -29.54 10.54 -1.43
N GLY A 306 -28.46 11.20 -1.83
CA GLY A 306 -28.25 12.65 -1.63
C GLY A 306 -27.38 13.00 -0.43
N GLU A 307 -26.99 12.06 0.41
CA GLU A 307 -25.98 12.26 1.44
C GLU A 307 -24.58 12.30 0.83
N GLY A 308 -24.11 13.47 0.85
CA GLY A 308 -22.76 13.96 0.73
C GLY A 308 -21.71 13.18 -0.01
N VAL A 309 -21.82 13.23 -1.31
CA VAL A 309 -20.77 12.78 -2.20
C VAL A 309 -19.69 13.85 -2.28
N LYS A 310 -18.62 13.73 -1.52
CA LYS A 310 -17.43 14.57 -1.61
C LYS A 310 -16.19 13.69 -1.74
N SER A 311 -15.20 14.16 -2.52
CA SER A 311 -13.89 13.57 -2.49
C SER A 311 -13.32 13.67 -1.08
N LYS A 312 -12.86 12.56 -0.52
CA LYS A 312 -12.26 12.48 0.81
C LYS A 312 -10.87 11.85 0.72
N ILE A 313 -10.05 12.18 1.69
CA ILE A 313 -8.82 11.42 1.93
C ILE A 313 -9.23 10.01 2.36
N GLN A 314 -8.73 9.02 1.61
CA GLN A 314 -8.87 7.61 1.94
C GLN A 314 -7.56 7.15 2.58
N PHE A 315 -7.65 6.46 3.70
CA PHE A 315 -6.49 5.93 4.41
C PHE A 315 -6.67 4.44 4.65
N LYS A 316 -5.64 3.68 4.33
CA LYS A 316 -5.56 2.24 4.59
C LYS A 316 -4.28 1.94 5.35
N GLU A 317 -4.38 1.13 6.39
CA GLU A 317 -3.27 0.61 7.16
C GLU A 317 -3.36 -0.92 7.24
N ILE A 318 -2.25 -1.58 7.02
CA ILE A 318 -2.12 -3.04 7.17
C ILE A 318 -0.90 -3.29 8.03
N LEU A 319 -1.12 -3.79 9.24
CA LEU A 319 -0.08 -4.32 10.12
C LEU A 319 -0.15 -5.85 10.09
N GLY A 320 0.91 -6.49 9.69
CA GLY A 320 1.00 -7.94 9.60
C GLY A 320 2.27 -8.48 10.21
N VAL A 321 2.17 -9.64 10.86
CA VAL A 321 3.30 -10.46 11.28
C VAL A 321 3.15 -11.83 10.64
N GLY A 322 4.18 -12.29 9.94
CA GLY A 322 4.05 -13.52 9.18
C GLY A 322 5.38 -14.06 8.66
N LEU A 323 5.26 -15.06 7.80
CA LEU A 323 6.39 -15.69 7.11
C LEU A 323 6.75 -14.90 5.85
N SER A 324 8.04 -14.72 5.60
CA SER A 324 8.55 -14.10 4.38
C SER A 324 9.72 -14.89 3.79
N TYR A 325 9.77 -14.97 2.47
CA TYR A 325 10.85 -15.60 1.71
C TYR A 325 11.35 -14.64 0.63
N ASN A 326 12.66 -14.44 0.59
CA ASN A 326 13.32 -13.62 -0.42
C ASN A 326 14.06 -14.52 -1.41
N PHE A 327 14.02 -14.19 -2.70
CA PHE A 327 14.68 -14.96 -3.78
C PHE A 327 15.43 -14.05 -4.75
#